data_14300226a6989edb61692d9d646abdcb
#
_entry.id   14300226a6989edb61692d9d646abdcb
#
_cell.length_a   1.000
_cell.length_b   1.000
_cell.length_c   1.000
_cell.angle_alpha   90.00
_cell.angle_beta   90.00
_cell.angle_gamma   90.00
#
_symmetry.space_group_name_H-M   'P 1'
#
loop_
_entity.id
_entity.type
_entity.pdbx_description
1 polymer ?
#
loop_
_entity_poly.entity_id
_entity_poly.type
_entity_poly.pdbx_seq_one_letter_code
_entity_poly.pdbx_strand_id
1 'polypeptide(L)'
;MNNARTTVQTLEKDSNMRFQIRRMLTGLAWSVFGIGGLCLSLTYFPWLNITEKDKDIRVRKARKMIAKSFNLFFTFTRLTGVMNREIEGIDELRKAKGTVIVANHPTILDYVLIASRLPEVDCLVKADLTHNFFLKGVVRAADYLLNDASESLVEECRRRLGAGENILIFPEGTRTIPGKPLKLHRGVAHIALRCNAPIETIRIHRWLDKSSEWYEIPPSKPTITVKRSETLKSSDFINPLEDGYSLAARRLTKKLAEVLSS
;
A
#
# COMPACT_ATOMS: atom_id res chain seq x y z
N MET A 1 -17.55 -49.40 -13.41
CA MET A 1 -16.24 -48.78 -13.08
C MET A 1 -15.77 -47.71 -14.12
N ASN A 2 -16.16 -47.79 -15.38
CA ASN A 2 -15.72 -46.79 -16.37
C ASN A 2 -16.31 -45.37 -16.21
N ASN A 3 -17.57 -45.21 -15.81
CA ASN A 3 -18.20 -43.89 -15.66
C ASN A 3 -17.53 -43.01 -14.59
N ALA A 4 -17.13 -43.58 -13.46
CA ALA A 4 -16.49 -42.83 -12.39
C ALA A 4 -15.09 -42.28 -12.77
N ARG A 5 -14.31 -43.07 -13.52
CA ARG A 5 -12.99 -42.62 -14.01
C ARG A 5 -13.12 -41.50 -15.04
N THR A 6 -14.09 -41.61 -15.95
CA THR A 6 -14.37 -40.55 -16.95
C THR A 6 -14.82 -39.27 -16.28
N THR A 7 -15.68 -39.34 -15.24
CA THR A 7 -16.14 -38.15 -14.49
C THR A 7 -14.98 -37.49 -13.76
N VAL A 8 -14.10 -38.25 -13.08
CA VAL A 8 -12.92 -37.69 -12.39
C VAL A 8 -11.96 -37.02 -13.37
N GLN A 9 -11.66 -37.63 -14.51
CA GLN A 9 -10.79 -37.05 -15.53
C GLN A 9 -11.39 -35.76 -16.14
N THR A 10 -12.69 -35.70 -16.30
CA THR A 10 -13.37 -34.48 -16.79
C THR A 10 -13.30 -33.36 -15.76
N LEU A 11 -13.51 -33.66 -14.48
CA LEU A 11 -13.40 -32.68 -13.40
C LEU A 11 -11.96 -32.15 -13.23
N GLU A 12 -10.96 -33.02 -13.34
CA GLU A 12 -9.55 -32.61 -13.30
C GLU A 12 -9.17 -31.75 -14.50
N LYS A 13 -9.66 -32.07 -15.71
CA LYS A 13 -9.43 -31.32 -16.92
C LYS A 13 -10.09 -29.92 -16.87
N ASP A 14 -11.31 -29.84 -16.36
CA ASP A 14 -12.04 -28.57 -16.17
C ASP A 14 -11.37 -27.71 -15.10
N SER A 15 -10.90 -28.31 -14.02
CA SER A 15 -10.13 -27.64 -12.97
C SER A 15 -8.83 -27.05 -13.53
N ASN A 16 -8.10 -27.83 -14.32
CA ASN A 16 -6.84 -27.41 -14.96
C ASN A 16 -7.08 -26.29 -15.99
N MET A 17 -8.11 -26.38 -16.81
CA MET A 17 -8.47 -25.34 -17.78
C MET A 17 -8.83 -24.03 -17.10
N ARG A 18 -9.64 -24.05 -16.04
CA ARG A 18 -9.98 -22.85 -15.26
C ARG A 18 -8.74 -22.22 -14.61
N PHE A 19 -7.82 -23.04 -14.11
CA PHE A 19 -6.55 -22.57 -13.57
C PHE A 19 -5.69 -21.87 -14.63
N GLN A 20 -5.57 -22.45 -15.83
CA GLN A 20 -4.81 -21.85 -16.95
C GLN A 20 -5.44 -20.52 -17.40
N ILE A 21 -6.76 -20.45 -17.52
CA ILE A 21 -7.45 -19.19 -17.85
C ILE A 21 -7.16 -18.11 -16.80
N ARG A 22 -7.23 -18.43 -15.53
CA ARG A 22 -6.91 -17.48 -14.44
C ARG A 22 -5.46 -17.03 -14.50
N ARG A 23 -4.54 -17.93 -14.79
CA ARG A 23 -3.12 -17.62 -14.97
C ARG A 23 -2.92 -16.61 -16.11
N MET A 24 -3.55 -16.83 -17.24
CA MET A 24 -3.52 -15.88 -18.37
C MET A 24 -4.13 -14.53 -18.00
N LEU A 25 -5.29 -14.52 -17.34
CA LEU A 25 -5.94 -13.29 -16.89
C LEU A 25 -5.11 -12.53 -15.84
N THR A 26 -4.40 -13.24 -14.96
CA THR A 26 -3.48 -12.63 -14.01
C THR A 26 -2.30 -12.00 -14.73
N GLY A 27 -1.69 -12.68 -15.71
CA GLY A 27 -0.64 -12.10 -16.55
C GLY A 27 -1.12 -10.86 -17.32
N LEU A 28 -2.33 -10.91 -17.88
CA LEU A 28 -2.95 -9.76 -18.53
C LEU A 28 -3.18 -8.60 -17.56
N ALA A 29 -3.63 -8.87 -16.33
CA ALA A 29 -3.83 -7.84 -15.31
C ALA A 29 -2.51 -7.13 -14.96
N TRP A 30 -1.43 -7.88 -14.78
CA TRP A 30 -0.11 -7.28 -14.53
C TRP A 30 0.41 -6.48 -15.74
N SER A 31 0.16 -6.94 -16.95
CA SER A 31 0.51 -6.21 -18.17
C SER A 31 -0.27 -4.89 -18.26
N VAL A 32 -1.58 -4.92 -18.01
CA VAL A 32 -2.43 -3.71 -17.98
C VAL A 32 -1.94 -2.74 -16.90
N PHE A 33 -1.55 -3.23 -15.72
CA PHE A 33 -1.01 -2.41 -14.64
C PHE A 33 0.31 -1.72 -15.05
N GLY A 34 1.27 -2.49 -15.57
CA GLY A 34 2.58 -1.96 -15.99
C GLY A 34 2.49 -1.00 -17.17
N ILE A 35 1.75 -1.38 -18.22
CA ILE A 35 1.53 -0.54 -19.42
C ILE A 35 0.76 0.73 -19.03
N GLY A 36 -0.26 0.62 -18.17
CA GLY A 36 -1.01 1.78 -17.66
C GLY A 36 -0.14 2.80 -16.95
N GLY A 37 0.76 2.34 -16.06
CA GLY A 37 1.73 3.20 -15.39
C GLY A 37 2.71 3.86 -16.36
N LEU A 38 3.18 3.11 -17.37
CA LEU A 38 4.07 3.63 -18.42
C LEU A 38 3.35 4.67 -19.29
N CYS A 39 2.12 4.41 -19.71
CA CYS A 39 1.31 5.35 -20.48
C CYS A 39 1.12 6.67 -19.70
N LEU A 40 0.75 6.61 -18.42
CA LEU A 40 0.64 7.82 -17.59
C LEU A 40 1.97 8.58 -17.52
N SER A 41 3.08 7.86 -17.38
CA SER A 41 4.42 8.44 -17.28
C SER A 41 4.88 9.11 -18.57
N LEU A 42 4.49 8.59 -19.73
CA LEU A 42 4.92 9.10 -21.03
C LEU A 42 3.96 10.12 -21.65
N THR A 43 2.70 10.14 -21.24
CA THR A 43 1.69 11.03 -21.84
C THR A 43 1.11 12.03 -20.83
N TYR A 44 0.37 11.55 -19.83
CA TYR A 44 -0.38 12.41 -18.92
C TYR A 44 0.51 13.30 -18.03
N PHE A 45 1.57 12.76 -17.44
CA PHE A 45 2.42 13.55 -16.55
C PHE A 45 3.26 14.58 -17.30
N PRO A 46 3.86 14.32 -18.48
CA PRO A 46 4.48 15.37 -19.29
C PRO A 46 3.50 16.46 -19.70
N TRP A 47 2.29 16.09 -20.15
CA TRP A 47 1.24 17.04 -20.45
C TRP A 47 0.87 17.91 -19.24
N LEU A 48 0.70 17.29 -18.07
CA LEU A 48 0.39 17.97 -16.82
C LEU A 48 1.52 18.94 -16.40
N ASN A 49 2.79 18.59 -16.62
CA ASN A 49 3.93 19.47 -16.34
C ASN A 49 3.95 20.72 -17.22
N ILE A 50 3.41 20.64 -18.44
CA ILE A 50 3.33 21.78 -19.36
C ILE A 50 2.15 22.68 -19.01
N THR A 51 1.00 22.08 -18.68
CA THR A 51 -0.28 22.81 -18.52
C THR A 51 -0.47 23.36 -17.10
N GLU A 52 0.12 22.71 -16.07
CA GLU A 52 -0.03 23.12 -14.69
C GLU A 52 1.31 23.61 -14.13
N LYS A 53 1.40 24.90 -13.83
CA LYS A 53 2.62 25.54 -13.32
C LYS A 53 2.76 25.44 -11.81
N ASP A 54 1.64 25.44 -11.09
CA ASP A 54 1.64 25.28 -9.65
C ASP A 54 2.01 23.83 -9.27
N LYS A 55 3.09 23.68 -8.49
CA LYS A 55 3.61 22.36 -8.10
C LYS A 55 2.58 21.58 -7.27
N ASP A 56 1.93 22.22 -6.31
CA ASP A 56 1.03 21.54 -5.38
C ASP A 56 -0.26 21.09 -6.09
N ILE A 57 -0.77 21.93 -6.98
CA ILE A 57 -1.92 21.57 -7.83
C ILE A 57 -1.55 20.41 -8.76
N ARG A 58 -0.37 20.48 -9.36
CA ARG A 58 0.14 19.44 -10.25
C ARG A 58 0.28 18.09 -9.55
N VAL A 59 0.89 18.05 -8.37
CA VAL A 59 1.05 16.84 -7.56
C VAL A 59 -0.32 16.26 -7.17
N ARG A 60 -1.26 17.09 -6.71
CA ARG A 60 -2.62 16.64 -6.39
C ARG A 60 -3.34 16.05 -7.60
N LYS A 61 -3.25 16.70 -8.78
CA LYS A 61 -3.82 16.16 -10.03
C LYS A 61 -3.19 14.83 -10.42
N ALA A 62 -1.86 14.71 -10.29
CA ALA A 62 -1.14 13.47 -10.57
C ALA A 62 -1.58 12.33 -9.62
N ARG A 63 -1.60 12.57 -8.31
CA ARG A 63 -2.07 11.60 -7.30
C ARG A 63 -3.52 11.16 -7.55
N LYS A 64 -4.42 12.10 -7.90
CA LYS A 64 -5.82 11.77 -8.27
C LYS A 64 -5.93 10.90 -9.53
N MET A 65 -5.10 11.16 -10.54
CA MET A 65 -5.06 10.32 -11.74
C MET A 65 -4.51 8.92 -11.45
N ILE A 66 -3.46 8.82 -10.65
CA ILE A 66 -2.91 7.55 -10.17
C ILE A 66 -3.99 6.75 -9.42
N ALA A 67 -4.69 7.36 -8.48
CA ALA A 67 -5.77 6.71 -7.74
C ALA A 67 -6.91 6.23 -8.65
N LYS A 68 -7.26 7.01 -9.68
CA LYS A 68 -8.23 6.63 -10.72
C LYS A 68 -7.77 5.39 -11.49
N SER A 69 -6.51 5.37 -11.93
CA SER A 69 -5.94 4.21 -12.65
C SER A 69 -5.92 2.95 -11.78
N PHE A 70 -5.62 3.08 -10.49
CA PHE A 70 -5.67 1.99 -9.53
C PHE A 70 -7.10 1.46 -9.31
N ASN A 71 -8.10 2.34 -9.22
CA ASN A 71 -9.49 1.92 -9.15
C ASN A 71 -9.93 1.18 -10.42
N LEU A 72 -9.52 1.63 -11.60
CA LEU A 72 -9.79 0.97 -12.87
C LEU A 72 -9.15 -0.43 -12.90
N PHE A 73 -7.90 -0.54 -12.48
CA PHE A 73 -7.20 -1.82 -12.34
C PHE A 73 -7.96 -2.80 -11.43
N PHE A 74 -8.39 -2.39 -10.25
CA PHE A 74 -9.16 -3.26 -9.36
C PHE A 74 -10.56 -3.59 -9.90
N THR A 75 -11.17 -2.69 -10.64
CA THR A 75 -12.43 -3.00 -11.33
C THR A 75 -12.21 -4.09 -12.38
N PHE A 76 -11.15 -3.97 -13.16
CA PHE A 76 -10.76 -4.99 -14.15
C PHE A 76 -10.48 -6.35 -13.49
N THR A 77 -9.68 -6.41 -12.41
CA THR A 77 -9.37 -7.68 -11.72
C THR A 77 -10.61 -8.31 -11.10
N ARG A 78 -11.56 -7.51 -10.62
CA ARG A 78 -12.84 -7.99 -10.11
C ARG A 78 -13.72 -8.59 -11.22
N LEU A 79 -13.86 -7.90 -12.35
CA LEU A 79 -14.69 -8.34 -13.49
C LEU A 79 -14.13 -9.62 -14.12
N THR A 80 -12.82 -9.72 -14.24
CA THR A 80 -12.15 -10.90 -14.79
C THR A 80 -12.05 -12.07 -13.81
N GLY A 81 -12.47 -11.88 -12.55
CA GLY A 81 -12.38 -12.92 -11.52
C GLY A 81 -10.96 -13.21 -11.01
N VAL A 82 -9.97 -12.38 -11.39
CA VAL A 82 -8.58 -12.53 -10.94
C VAL A 82 -8.46 -12.27 -9.45
N MET A 83 -9.07 -11.17 -8.95
CA MET A 83 -8.98 -10.78 -7.56
C MET A 83 -10.19 -9.95 -7.15
N ASN A 84 -10.59 -10.07 -5.88
CA ASN A 84 -11.55 -9.19 -5.24
C ASN A 84 -10.86 -8.36 -4.15
N ARG A 85 -11.52 -7.28 -3.73
CA ARG A 85 -11.08 -6.45 -2.60
C ARG A 85 -12.26 -6.15 -1.68
N GLU A 86 -12.00 -6.14 -0.40
CA GLU A 86 -12.90 -5.65 0.63
C GLU A 86 -12.20 -4.53 1.39
N ILE A 87 -12.85 -3.38 1.51
CA ILE A 87 -12.27 -2.19 2.12
C ILE A 87 -13.24 -1.66 3.17
N GLU A 88 -12.77 -1.58 4.41
CA GLU A 88 -13.58 -1.19 5.56
C GLU A 88 -12.92 -0.02 6.31
N GLY A 89 -13.65 1.05 6.55
CA GLY A 89 -13.23 2.21 7.34
C GLY A 89 -12.17 3.12 6.71
N ILE A 90 -11.65 2.79 5.52
CA ILE A 90 -10.57 3.57 4.88
C ILE A 90 -11.09 4.91 4.34
N ASP A 91 -12.32 4.99 3.86
CA ASP A 91 -12.89 6.22 3.31
C ASP A 91 -13.04 7.32 4.37
N GLU A 92 -13.15 6.95 5.64
CA GLU A 92 -13.19 7.90 6.76
C GLU A 92 -11.88 8.68 6.91
N LEU A 93 -10.75 8.04 6.55
CA LEU A 93 -9.42 8.66 6.61
C LEU A 93 -9.22 9.80 5.59
N ARG A 94 -10.14 9.96 4.63
CA ARG A 94 -10.14 11.13 3.72
C ARG A 94 -10.31 12.46 4.44
N LYS A 95 -10.89 12.44 5.64
CA LYS A 95 -11.08 13.63 6.49
C LYS A 95 -9.88 13.89 7.40
N ALA A 96 -9.01 12.89 7.58
CA ALA A 96 -7.81 13.03 8.38
C ALA A 96 -6.85 14.03 7.73
N LYS A 97 -6.17 14.80 8.57
CA LYS A 97 -5.17 15.79 8.15
C LYS A 97 -3.95 15.71 9.07
N GLY A 98 -2.77 15.81 8.47
CA GLY A 98 -1.53 15.80 9.22
C GLY A 98 -1.28 14.47 9.96
N THR A 99 -1.71 13.36 9.39
CA THR A 99 -1.76 12.06 10.05
C THR A 99 -0.75 11.10 9.44
N VAL A 100 -0.03 10.37 10.29
CA VAL A 100 0.80 9.23 9.88
C VAL A 100 -0.10 8.00 9.79
N ILE A 101 -0.27 7.47 8.59
CA ILE A 101 -1.02 6.24 8.35
C ILE A 101 -0.03 5.08 8.32
N VAL A 102 -0.24 4.09 9.18
CA VAL A 102 0.66 2.94 9.34
C VAL A 102 -0.06 1.67 8.92
N ALA A 103 0.54 0.92 8.00
CA ALA A 103 -0.03 -0.34 7.52
C ALA A 103 1.01 -1.47 7.50
N ASN A 104 0.57 -2.71 7.71
CA ASN A 104 1.38 -3.89 7.37
C ASN A 104 1.43 -4.09 5.85
N HIS A 105 2.39 -4.87 5.36
CA HIS A 105 2.71 -4.96 3.92
C HIS A 105 2.73 -6.39 3.37
N PRO A 106 1.60 -7.11 3.41
CA PRO A 106 1.57 -8.52 2.98
C PRO A 106 1.65 -8.71 1.46
N THR A 107 1.31 -7.70 0.64
CA THR A 107 1.27 -7.85 -0.82
C THR A 107 1.95 -6.69 -1.55
N ILE A 108 2.26 -6.87 -2.83
CA ILE A 108 2.78 -5.78 -3.68
C ILE A 108 1.71 -4.72 -4.00
N LEU A 109 0.42 -5.04 -3.80
CA LEU A 109 -0.70 -4.18 -4.14
C LEU A 109 -1.21 -3.33 -2.97
N ASP A 110 -0.62 -3.42 -1.79
CA ASP A 110 -1.14 -2.77 -0.57
C ASP A 110 -1.19 -1.25 -0.72
N TYR A 111 -0.09 -0.66 -1.22
CA TYR A 111 -0.09 0.77 -1.54
C TYR A 111 -1.17 1.11 -2.58
N VAL A 112 -1.26 0.30 -3.65
CA VAL A 112 -2.22 0.50 -4.75
C VAL A 112 -3.67 0.48 -4.23
N LEU A 113 -3.96 -0.42 -3.27
CA LEU A 113 -5.26 -0.52 -2.61
C LEU A 113 -5.58 0.73 -1.80
N ILE A 114 -4.68 1.13 -0.92
CA ILE A 114 -4.88 2.30 -0.04
C ILE A 114 -4.98 3.57 -0.88
N ALA A 115 -4.04 3.81 -1.80
CA ALA A 115 -4.02 4.99 -2.65
C ALA A 115 -5.24 5.07 -3.59
N SER A 116 -5.81 3.93 -4.00
CA SER A 116 -7.05 3.93 -4.78
C SER A 116 -8.22 4.55 -4.02
N ARG A 117 -8.19 4.58 -2.69
CA ARG A 117 -9.23 5.14 -1.80
C ARG A 117 -8.83 6.47 -1.20
N LEU A 118 -7.54 6.68 -0.98
CA LEU A 118 -6.96 7.91 -0.41
C LEU A 118 -6.06 8.59 -1.45
N PRO A 119 -6.64 9.27 -2.45
CA PRO A 119 -5.89 9.81 -3.60
C PRO A 119 -4.88 10.89 -3.23
N GLU A 120 -5.02 11.53 -2.07
CA GLU A 120 -4.13 12.61 -1.61
C GLU A 120 -3.07 12.12 -0.59
N VAL A 121 -3.06 10.81 -0.28
CA VAL A 121 -2.06 10.25 0.63
C VAL A 121 -0.67 10.30 -0.01
N ASP A 122 0.27 10.82 0.75
CA ASP A 122 1.69 10.68 0.45
C ASP A 122 2.18 9.30 0.90
N CYS A 123 3.32 8.86 0.39
CA CYS A 123 3.88 7.58 0.78
C CYS A 123 5.38 7.68 0.98
N LEU A 124 5.87 7.12 2.08
CA LEU A 124 7.30 6.94 2.29
C LEU A 124 7.75 5.71 1.49
N VAL A 125 8.49 5.94 0.42
CA VAL A 125 8.92 4.90 -0.51
C VAL A 125 10.44 4.70 -0.49
N LYS A 126 10.91 3.50 -0.87
CA LYS A 126 12.35 3.25 -1.02
C LYS A 126 12.91 4.07 -2.17
N ALA A 127 14.12 4.62 -1.98
CA ALA A 127 14.81 5.39 -3.01
C ALA A 127 15.00 4.61 -4.32
N ASP A 128 15.21 3.29 -4.26
CA ASP A 128 15.38 2.41 -5.43
C ASP A 128 14.21 2.47 -6.42
N LEU A 129 12.99 2.82 -5.96
CA LEU A 129 11.83 2.94 -6.86
C LEU A 129 11.97 4.08 -7.88
N THR A 130 12.82 5.07 -7.62
CA THR A 130 13.14 6.15 -8.57
C THR A 130 13.92 5.66 -9.79
N HIS A 131 14.58 4.51 -9.69
CA HIS A 131 15.32 3.86 -10.76
C HIS A 131 14.49 2.82 -11.52
N ASN A 132 13.35 2.41 -11.01
CA ASN A 132 12.49 1.43 -11.65
C ASN A 132 11.84 2.02 -12.91
N PHE A 133 12.07 1.40 -14.07
CA PHE A 133 11.62 1.89 -15.37
C PHE A 133 10.11 2.16 -15.44
N PHE A 134 9.28 1.30 -14.85
CA PHE A 134 7.82 1.42 -14.88
C PHE A 134 7.26 2.39 -13.83
N LEU A 135 7.96 2.57 -12.70
CA LEU A 135 7.44 3.31 -11.54
C LEU A 135 8.04 4.70 -11.38
N LYS A 136 9.22 4.96 -11.93
CA LYS A 136 9.93 6.24 -11.77
C LYS A 136 9.09 7.46 -12.15
N GLY A 137 8.30 7.36 -13.22
CA GLY A 137 7.44 8.45 -13.67
C GLY A 137 6.29 8.72 -12.68
N VAL A 138 5.67 7.64 -12.18
CA VAL A 138 4.61 7.71 -11.17
C VAL A 138 5.14 8.28 -9.86
N VAL A 139 6.28 7.77 -9.36
CA VAL A 139 6.91 8.22 -8.10
C VAL A 139 7.26 9.71 -8.15
N ARG A 140 7.86 10.17 -9.26
CA ARG A 140 8.19 11.59 -9.47
C ARG A 140 6.96 12.48 -9.57
N ALA A 141 5.96 12.08 -10.35
CA ALA A 141 4.74 12.87 -10.55
C ALA A 141 3.92 13.00 -9.27
N ALA A 142 3.93 11.97 -8.43
CA ALA A 142 3.26 11.96 -7.13
C ALA A 142 4.04 12.68 -6.03
N ASP A 143 5.32 13.03 -6.26
CA ASP A 143 6.21 13.69 -5.30
C ASP A 143 6.28 12.92 -3.97
N TYR A 144 6.41 11.57 -4.03
CA TYR A 144 6.48 10.74 -2.83
C TYR A 144 7.76 10.96 -2.04
N LEU A 145 7.65 10.84 -0.71
CA LEU A 145 8.78 10.91 0.20
C LEU A 145 9.73 9.74 -0.03
N LEU A 146 11.02 10.05 -0.21
CA LEU A 146 12.03 9.03 -0.36
C LEU A 146 12.64 8.70 1.01
N ASN A 147 12.69 7.40 1.34
CA ASN A 147 13.32 6.93 2.56
C ASN A 147 14.84 6.84 2.34
N ASP A 148 15.53 7.89 2.71
CA ASP A 148 17.01 7.98 2.71
C ASP A 148 17.60 7.90 4.12
N ALA A 149 16.75 7.69 5.15
CA ALA A 149 17.12 7.64 6.56
C ALA A 149 17.83 8.90 7.09
N SER A 150 17.70 10.04 6.41
CA SER A 150 18.33 11.30 6.80
C SER A 150 17.50 12.10 7.83
N GLU A 151 18.13 13.03 8.53
CA GLU A 151 17.39 13.98 9.39
C GLU A 151 16.51 14.91 8.55
N SER A 152 16.89 15.20 7.32
CA SER A 152 16.08 15.98 6.38
C SER A 152 14.74 15.33 6.08
N LEU A 153 14.65 13.99 6.12
CA LEU A 153 13.39 13.26 5.97
C LEU A 153 12.38 13.61 7.08
N VAL A 154 12.83 13.67 8.33
CA VAL A 154 11.94 14.01 9.46
C VAL A 154 11.43 15.45 9.32
N GLU A 155 12.28 16.38 8.89
CA GLU A 155 11.89 17.76 8.66
C GLU A 155 10.89 17.89 7.51
N GLU A 156 11.10 17.16 6.42
CA GLU A 156 10.16 17.13 5.30
C GLU A 156 8.82 16.48 5.70
N CYS A 157 8.84 15.40 6.51
CA CYS A 157 7.63 14.84 7.09
C CYS A 157 6.89 15.87 7.96
N ARG A 158 7.61 16.62 8.79
CA ARG A 158 7.02 17.68 9.64
C ARG A 158 6.37 18.76 8.80
N ARG A 159 7.03 19.21 7.75
CA ARG A 159 6.50 20.22 6.82
C ARG A 159 5.19 19.74 6.17
N ARG A 160 5.17 18.51 5.64
CA ARG A 160 3.99 17.94 4.95
C ARG A 160 2.83 17.68 5.92
N LEU A 161 3.11 17.05 7.06
CA LEU A 161 2.10 16.81 8.11
C LEU A 161 1.53 18.14 8.63
N GLY A 162 2.39 19.16 8.85
CA GLY A 162 1.98 20.50 9.25
C GLY A 162 1.12 21.23 8.20
N ALA A 163 1.33 20.93 6.91
CA ALA A 163 0.49 21.40 5.81
C ALA A 163 -0.85 20.62 5.69
N GLY A 164 -1.07 19.62 6.55
CA GLY A 164 -2.27 18.79 6.55
C GLY A 164 -2.24 17.60 5.61
N GLU A 165 -1.08 17.29 5.00
CA GLU A 165 -0.92 16.07 4.20
C GLU A 165 -0.85 14.83 5.11
N ASN A 166 -1.35 13.71 4.63
CA ASN A 166 -1.25 12.43 5.33
C ASN A 166 -0.14 11.60 4.71
N ILE A 167 0.66 10.92 5.55
CA ILE A 167 1.81 10.13 5.10
C ILE A 167 1.59 8.66 5.43
N LEU A 168 1.53 7.81 4.40
CA LEU A 168 1.46 6.35 4.54
C LEU A 168 2.86 5.76 4.68
N ILE A 169 3.04 4.93 5.71
CA ILE A 169 4.31 4.26 6.01
C ILE A 169 4.07 2.78 6.24
N PHE A 170 4.87 1.94 5.58
CA PHE A 170 4.96 0.51 5.83
C PHE A 170 6.18 0.24 6.73
N PRO A 171 6.00 0.07 8.05
CA PRO A 171 7.12 0.06 9.00
C PRO A 171 7.97 -1.20 8.95
N GLU A 172 7.56 -2.23 8.22
CA GLU A 172 8.32 -3.46 8.03
C GLU A 172 9.53 -3.27 7.10
N GLY A 173 9.52 -2.24 6.24
CA GLY A 173 10.54 -1.99 5.23
C GLY A 173 10.65 -3.08 4.14
N THR A 174 9.97 -4.18 4.31
CA THR A 174 9.83 -5.30 3.36
C THR A 174 8.39 -5.81 3.41
N ARG A 175 8.05 -6.80 2.58
CA ARG A 175 6.73 -7.44 2.67
C ARG A 175 6.63 -8.33 3.91
N THR A 176 5.46 -8.34 4.53
CA THR A 176 5.12 -9.23 5.65
C THR A 176 5.37 -10.69 5.27
N ILE A 177 6.16 -11.40 6.07
CA ILE A 177 6.43 -12.83 5.85
C ILE A 177 5.35 -13.64 6.59
N PRO A 178 4.55 -14.44 5.88
CA PRO A 178 3.51 -15.26 6.51
C PRO A 178 4.06 -16.16 7.60
N GLY A 179 3.37 -16.21 8.74
CA GLY A 179 3.75 -17.08 9.86
C GLY A 179 4.92 -16.61 10.71
N LYS A 180 5.56 -15.48 10.37
CA LYS A 180 6.57 -14.85 11.21
C LYS A 180 5.98 -13.65 11.97
N PRO A 181 6.47 -13.37 13.20
CA PRO A 181 6.09 -12.15 13.92
C PRO A 181 6.41 -10.91 13.10
N LEU A 182 5.55 -9.89 13.16
CA LEU A 182 5.80 -8.59 12.54
C LEU A 182 7.03 -7.93 13.16
N LYS A 183 8.00 -7.60 12.31
CA LYS A 183 9.21 -6.89 12.72
C LYS A 183 9.14 -5.47 12.18
N LEU A 184 8.87 -4.50 13.05
CA LEU A 184 8.72 -3.09 12.67
C LEU A 184 10.00 -2.31 12.93
N HIS A 185 10.37 -1.46 11.98
CA HIS A 185 11.41 -0.46 12.16
C HIS A 185 10.90 0.72 12.98
N ARG A 186 11.74 1.28 13.86
CA ARG A 186 11.37 2.40 14.74
C ARG A 186 11.21 3.74 14.01
N GLY A 187 11.60 3.83 12.74
CA GLY A 187 11.54 5.07 11.96
C GLY A 187 10.16 5.72 11.95
N VAL A 188 9.09 4.93 11.79
CA VAL A 188 7.72 5.45 11.81
C VAL A 188 7.37 6.07 13.16
N ALA A 189 7.77 5.43 14.26
CA ALA A 189 7.53 5.94 15.61
C ALA A 189 8.30 7.25 15.87
N HIS A 190 9.56 7.34 15.39
CA HIS A 190 10.34 8.58 15.47
C HIS A 190 9.71 9.71 14.67
N ILE A 191 9.21 9.45 13.46
CA ILE A 191 8.51 10.46 12.65
C ILE A 191 7.26 10.94 13.39
N ALA A 192 6.39 10.03 13.83
CA ALA A 192 5.15 10.38 14.50
C ALA A 192 5.38 11.21 15.78
N LEU A 193 6.34 10.80 16.63
CA LEU A 193 6.68 11.49 17.88
C LEU A 193 7.31 12.86 17.62
N ARG A 194 8.30 12.96 16.73
CA ARG A 194 8.99 14.22 16.44
C ARG A 194 8.10 15.23 15.71
N CYS A 195 7.10 14.76 14.96
CA CYS A 195 6.12 15.61 14.30
C CYS A 195 4.86 15.86 15.15
N ASN A 196 4.75 15.25 16.33
CA ASN A 196 3.54 15.24 17.18
C ASN A 196 2.28 14.90 16.37
N ALA A 197 2.40 13.94 15.46
CA ALA A 197 1.34 13.58 14.53
C ALA A 197 0.44 12.48 15.10
N PRO A 198 -0.89 12.56 14.88
CA PRO A 198 -1.78 11.44 15.13
C PRO A 198 -1.43 10.27 14.20
N ILE A 199 -1.75 9.06 14.65
CA ILE A 199 -1.46 7.83 13.91
C ILE A 199 -2.78 7.10 13.67
N GLU A 200 -3.00 6.73 12.42
CA GLU A 200 -4.06 5.82 12.01
C GLU A 200 -3.46 4.50 11.57
N THR A 201 -4.02 3.39 12.02
CA THR A 201 -3.53 2.07 11.65
C THR A 201 -4.45 1.37 10.68
N ILE A 202 -3.88 0.75 9.66
CA ILE A 202 -4.58 -0.02 8.64
C ILE A 202 -4.03 -1.44 8.65
N ARG A 203 -4.92 -2.40 8.76
CA ARG A 203 -4.56 -3.81 8.66
C ARG A 203 -4.97 -4.39 7.32
N ILE A 204 -4.03 -5.08 6.68
CA ILE A 204 -4.22 -5.71 5.38
C ILE A 204 -4.08 -7.22 5.56
N HIS A 205 -5.13 -7.94 5.18
CA HIS A 205 -5.15 -9.39 5.14
C HIS A 205 -5.15 -9.87 3.69
N ARG A 206 -4.28 -10.81 3.40
CA ARG A 206 -4.28 -11.50 2.12
C ARG A 206 -4.86 -12.91 2.27
N TRP A 207 -5.40 -13.41 1.17
CA TRP A 207 -6.02 -14.74 1.07
C TRP A 207 -5.04 -15.92 1.05
N LEU A 208 -3.74 -15.66 0.91
CA LEU A 208 -2.77 -16.73 0.71
C LEU A 208 -2.46 -17.44 2.02
N ASP A 209 -2.40 -18.77 1.96
CA ASP A 209 -1.92 -19.59 3.05
C ASP A 209 -0.47 -19.25 3.41
N LYS A 210 -0.05 -19.65 4.64
CA LYS A 210 1.27 -19.34 5.18
C LYS A 210 2.45 -19.82 4.30
N SER A 211 2.20 -20.80 3.41
CA SER A 211 3.20 -21.39 2.52
C SER A 211 3.25 -20.78 1.12
N SER A 212 2.30 -19.89 0.76
CA SER A 212 2.17 -19.41 -0.62
C SER A 212 3.12 -18.26 -0.92
N GLU A 213 3.81 -18.36 -2.05
CA GLU A 213 4.62 -17.27 -2.59
C GLU A 213 3.72 -16.14 -3.14
N TRP A 214 4.22 -14.91 -3.13
CA TRP A 214 3.44 -13.72 -3.55
C TRP A 214 2.95 -13.75 -5.00
N TYR A 215 3.57 -14.56 -5.84
CA TYR A 215 3.24 -14.74 -7.27
C TYR A 215 2.35 -15.96 -7.53
N GLU A 216 2.06 -16.78 -6.52
CA GLU A 216 1.18 -17.93 -6.70
C GLU A 216 -0.25 -17.49 -6.99
N ILE A 217 -0.86 -18.17 -7.94
CA ILE A 217 -2.24 -17.96 -8.34
C ILE A 217 -3.11 -18.89 -7.50
N PRO A 218 -3.93 -18.35 -6.59
CA PRO A 218 -4.76 -19.20 -5.75
C PRO A 218 -5.83 -19.93 -6.58
N PRO A 219 -6.26 -21.11 -6.14
CA PRO A 219 -7.25 -21.92 -6.85
C PRO A 219 -8.64 -21.27 -6.92
N SER A 220 -8.97 -20.41 -5.97
CA SER A 220 -10.22 -19.64 -5.93
C SER A 220 -9.97 -18.15 -6.12
N LYS A 221 -11.03 -17.37 -6.35
CA LYS A 221 -10.93 -15.90 -6.47
C LYS A 221 -10.42 -15.28 -5.17
N PRO A 222 -9.20 -14.74 -5.15
CA PRO A 222 -8.64 -14.20 -3.93
C PRO A 222 -9.30 -12.87 -3.55
N THR A 223 -9.42 -12.65 -2.24
CA THR A 223 -9.89 -11.38 -1.70
C THR A 223 -8.81 -10.77 -0.82
N ILE A 224 -8.44 -9.51 -1.08
CA ILE A 224 -7.61 -8.73 -0.17
C ILE A 224 -8.55 -7.88 0.68
N THR A 225 -8.45 -8.03 2.00
CA THR A 225 -9.23 -7.23 2.94
C THR A 225 -8.34 -6.15 3.53
N VAL A 226 -8.81 -4.91 3.47
CA VAL A 226 -8.13 -3.74 4.04
C VAL A 226 -9.07 -3.09 5.03
N LYS A 227 -8.65 -3.04 6.29
CA LYS A 227 -9.47 -2.54 7.40
C LYS A 227 -8.73 -1.50 8.22
N ARG A 228 -9.39 -0.35 8.49
CA ARG A 228 -8.94 0.58 9.52
C ARG A 228 -9.01 -0.09 10.88
N SER A 229 -7.99 0.07 11.70
CA SER A 229 -7.88 -0.61 12.99
C SER A 229 -8.05 0.37 14.15
N GLU A 230 -7.00 1.05 14.54
CA GLU A 230 -6.95 1.89 15.75
C GLU A 230 -6.33 3.26 15.47
N THR A 231 -6.83 4.30 16.13
CA THR A 231 -6.23 5.63 16.16
C THR A 231 -5.38 5.78 17.40
N LEU A 232 -4.14 6.18 17.26
CA LEU A 232 -3.19 6.41 18.35
C LEU A 232 -2.75 7.87 18.36
N LYS A 233 -2.61 8.44 19.55
CA LYS A 233 -1.97 9.75 19.73
C LYS A 233 -0.50 9.53 20.06
N SER A 234 0.42 10.10 19.28
CA SER A 234 1.85 9.95 19.52
C SER A 234 2.27 10.52 20.90
N SER A 235 1.61 11.59 21.36
CA SER A 235 1.83 12.18 22.69
C SER A 235 1.65 11.21 23.85
N ASP A 236 0.73 10.24 23.73
CA ASP A 236 0.42 9.29 24.81
C ASP A 236 1.59 8.33 25.13
N PHE A 237 2.60 8.30 24.26
CA PHE A 237 3.79 7.47 24.40
C PHE A 237 5.00 8.22 25.00
N ILE A 238 4.89 9.54 25.18
CA ILE A 238 5.94 10.37 25.77
C ILE A 238 5.69 10.49 27.28
N ASN A 239 6.65 10.06 28.11
CA ASN A 239 6.63 10.36 29.53
C ASN A 239 7.55 11.59 29.78
N PRO A 240 7.01 12.75 30.18
CA PRO A 240 7.81 13.96 30.36
C PRO A 240 8.89 13.83 31.44
N LEU A 241 8.75 12.86 32.36
CA LEU A 241 9.64 12.70 33.51
C LEU A 241 10.80 11.71 33.25
N GLU A 242 10.70 10.86 32.26
CA GLU A 242 11.63 9.74 32.10
C GLU A 242 12.24 9.61 30.71
N ASP A 243 11.69 10.29 29.68
CA ASP A 243 11.93 9.83 28.32
C ASP A 243 12.69 10.78 27.39
N GLY A 244 13.78 10.25 26.86
CA GLY A 244 14.20 10.60 25.50
C GLY A 244 13.29 9.94 24.45
N TYR A 245 13.16 10.57 23.27
CA TYR A 245 12.37 10.05 22.12
C TYR A 245 12.64 8.57 21.79
N SER A 246 13.80 8.03 22.14
CA SER A 246 14.19 6.64 21.85
C SER A 246 13.34 5.63 22.61
N LEU A 247 13.03 5.89 23.90
CA LEU A 247 12.22 4.98 24.71
C LEU A 247 10.74 5.08 24.33
N ALA A 248 10.25 6.30 24.11
CA ALA A 248 8.90 6.54 23.57
C ALA A 248 8.70 5.82 22.24
N ALA A 249 9.68 5.93 21.32
CA ALA A 249 9.62 5.24 20.02
C ALA A 249 9.60 3.71 20.17
N ARG A 250 10.31 3.16 21.15
CA ARG A 250 10.27 1.71 21.43
C ARG A 250 8.88 1.26 21.90
N ARG A 251 8.24 2.03 22.83
CA ARG A 251 6.88 1.74 23.30
C ARG A 251 5.85 1.84 22.17
N LEU A 252 5.90 2.91 21.39
CA LEU A 252 5.00 3.11 20.27
C LEU A 252 5.19 2.01 19.20
N THR A 253 6.41 1.64 18.87
CA THR A 253 6.67 0.55 17.91
C THR A 253 6.11 -0.78 18.39
N LYS A 254 6.20 -1.09 19.69
CA LYS A 254 5.62 -2.30 20.28
C LYS A 254 4.09 -2.29 20.15
N LYS A 255 3.43 -1.18 20.51
CA LYS A 255 1.98 -1.02 20.37
C LYS A 255 1.52 -1.15 18.90
N LEU A 256 2.25 -0.55 17.96
CA LEU A 256 1.97 -0.69 16.53
C LEU A 256 2.07 -2.16 16.07
N ALA A 257 3.07 -2.89 16.55
CA ALA A 257 3.20 -4.31 16.21
C ALA A 257 2.03 -5.14 16.76
N GLU A 258 1.56 -4.87 17.97
CA GLU A 258 0.39 -5.49 18.56
C GLU A 258 -0.87 -5.23 17.73
N VAL A 259 -1.16 -3.95 17.42
CA VAL A 259 -2.34 -3.53 16.65
C VAL A 259 -2.34 -4.12 15.23
N LEU A 260 -1.19 -4.19 14.56
CA LEU A 260 -1.09 -4.72 13.21
C LEU A 260 -1.09 -6.26 13.15
N SER A 261 -0.82 -6.93 14.28
CA SER A 261 -0.80 -8.40 14.37
C SER A 261 -2.13 -9.01 14.83
N SER A 262 -2.94 -8.25 15.57
CA SER A 262 -4.25 -8.66 16.10
C SER A 262 -5.28 -8.76 14.99
#